data_0b365ec640cd237757f9b3a7fd4317fc
#
_entry.id   0b365ec640cd237757f9b3a7fd4317fc
#
_cell.length_a   1.000
_cell.length_b   1.000
_cell.length_c   1.000
_cell.angle_alpha   90.00
_cell.angle_beta   90.00
_cell.angle_gamma   90.00
#
_symmetry.space_group_name_H-M   'P 1'
#
loop_
_entity.id
_entity.type
_entity.pdbx_description
1 polymer ?
#
loop_
_entity_poly.entity_id
_entity_poly.type
_entity_poly.pdbx_seq_one_letter_code
_entity_poly.pdbx_strand_id
1 'polypeptide(L)'
;DVEGKQVGDFICFNENDLSEYVSTVHMRSSLSSIRLKIGDFLYSNYRDHLMQFTEDTVGKHDFFFPACDYYRYKVDFGVEDHPNCKDNLIGALKSFGIIRNEIPDPINWFMNNHMDENGDYVIEDPLSKAGDYVVLKALKDVVCCVSACSQDFVPVNGMKVTPLELQVCELEE
;
A
#
# COMPACT_ATOMS: atom_id res chain seq x y z
N ASP A 1 -7.75 1.23 -9.80
CA ASP A 1 -6.71 1.53 -10.78
C ASP A 1 -7.35 2.12 -12.05
N VAL A 2 -7.08 3.39 -12.34
CA VAL A 2 -7.80 4.13 -13.39
C VAL A 2 -7.37 3.69 -14.80
N GLU A 3 -6.06 3.55 -15.00
CA GLU A 3 -5.49 3.21 -16.33
C GLU A 3 -4.93 1.79 -16.40
N GLY A 4 -4.76 1.13 -15.27
CA GLY A 4 -4.10 -0.16 -15.13
C GLY A 4 -2.60 -0.05 -14.84
N LYS A 5 -2.03 -1.11 -14.28
CA LYS A 5 -0.61 -1.26 -13.92
C LYS A 5 -0.07 -0.26 -12.90
N GLN A 6 -0.91 0.38 -12.09
CA GLN A 6 -0.49 1.31 -11.06
C GLN A 6 -0.49 0.67 -9.68
N VAL A 7 0.64 0.66 -9.02
CA VAL A 7 0.75 0.28 -7.61
C VAL A 7 0.31 1.42 -6.71
N GLY A 8 -0.44 1.09 -5.65
CA GLY A 8 -0.87 2.02 -4.62
C GLY A 8 -0.29 1.67 -3.25
N ASP A 9 0.56 2.53 -2.72
CA ASP A 9 1.11 2.38 -1.38
C ASP A 9 0.09 2.91 -0.36
N PHE A 10 -0.52 2.02 0.39
CA PHE A 10 -1.63 2.31 1.31
C PHE A 10 -1.19 2.18 2.77
N ILE A 11 -1.51 3.20 3.57
CA ILE A 11 -1.36 3.21 5.02
C ILE A 11 -2.68 3.58 5.69
N CYS A 12 -2.90 3.08 6.91
CA CYS A 12 -4.13 3.30 7.66
C CYS A 12 -3.83 3.41 9.15
N PHE A 13 -4.45 4.40 9.80
CA PHE A 13 -4.37 4.66 11.24
C PHE A 13 -5.75 4.59 11.88
N ASN A 14 -5.83 4.21 13.14
CA ASN A 14 -7.01 4.44 13.96
C ASN A 14 -7.15 5.94 14.21
N GLU A 15 -8.30 6.52 13.84
CA GLU A 15 -8.54 7.96 14.01
C GLU A 15 -8.53 8.40 15.50
N ASN A 16 -8.98 7.51 16.39
CA ASN A 16 -9.07 7.78 17.83
C ASN A 16 -7.74 7.53 18.57
N ASP A 17 -6.79 6.80 17.95
CA ASP A 17 -5.44 6.56 18.48
C ASP A 17 -4.44 6.43 17.33
N LEU A 18 -3.82 7.54 16.94
CA LEU A 18 -2.87 7.59 15.83
C LEU A 18 -1.55 6.82 16.08
N SER A 19 -1.36 6.24 17.26
CA SER A 19 -0.28 5.28 17.54
C SER A 19 -0.64 3.85 17.12
N GLU A 20 -1.94 3.58 16.89
CA GLU A 20 -2.43 2.35 16.29
C GLU A 20 -2.55 2.50 14.78
N TYR A 21 -1.89 1.64 14.03
CA TYR A 21 -1.86 1.66 12.56
C TYR A 21 -1.82 0.25 11.97
N VAL A 22 -2.28 0.08 10.74
CA VAL A 22 -2.11 -1.19 10.01
C VAL A 22 -0.63 -1.49 9.87
N SER A 23 -0.22 -2.65 10.38
CA SER A 23 1.18 -3.06 10.42
C SER A 23 1.40 -4.32 9.59
N THR A 24 2.08 -4.17 8.47
CA THR A 24 2.40 -5.29 7.58
C THR A 24 3.25 -6.35 8.26
N VAL A 25 4.13 -5.97 9.20
CA VAL A 25 4.92 -6.90 10.01
C VAL A 25 4.02 -7.77 10.88
N HIS A 26 3.04 -7.16 11.57
CA HIS A 26 2.10 -7.89 12.43
C HIS A 26 1.12 -8.72 11.59
N MET A 27 0.72 -8.22 10.42
CA MET A 27 -0.12 -8.96 9.47
C MET A 27 0.56 -10.25 9.01
N ARG A 28 1.83 -10.20 8.59
CA ARG A 28 2.57 -11.42 8.19
C ARG A 28 2.57 -12.48 9.30
N SER A 29 2.76 -12.05 10.54
CA SER A 29 2.76 -12.92 11.70
C SER A 29 1.37 -13.47 12.02
N SER A 30 0.32 -12.63 11.99
CA SER A 30 -1.04 -13.02 12.35
C SER A 30 -1.69 -13.93 11.29
N LEU A 31 -1.44 -13.62 10.01
CA LEU A 31 -1.93 -14.43 8.89
C LEU A 31 -1.05 -15.65 8.60
N SER A 32 0.17 -15.71 9.14
CA SER A 32 1.19 -16.70 8.77
C SER A 32 1.36 -16.77 7.25
N SER A 33 1.32 -15.62 6.58
CA SER A 33 1.31 -15.51 5.12
C SER A 33 1.95 -14.19 4.69
N ILE A 34 2.52 -14.20 3.49
CA ILE A 34 2.97 -13.00 2.77
C ILE A 34 1.97 -12.60 1.67
N ARG A 35 0.80 -13.22 1.64
CA ARG A 35 -0.26 -12.93 0.65
C ARG A 35 -1.57 -12.67 1.35
N LEU A 36 -2.23 -11.60 0.96
CA LEU A 36 -3.59 -11.27 1.37
C LEU A 36 -4.61 -12.07 0.55
N LYS A 37 -5.72 -12.41 1.21
CA LYS A 37 -6.88 -13.08 0.59
C LYS A 37 -8.14 -12.34 1.00
N ILE A 38 -9.14 -12.38 0.15
CA ILE A 38 -10.48 -11.89 0.48
C ILE A 38 -10.94 -12.56 1.78
N GLY A 39 -11.43 -11.74 2.71
CA GLY A 39 -11.82 -12.14 4.05
C GLY A 39 -10.76 -11.88 5.13
N ASP A 40 -9.50 -11.69 4.76
CA ASP A 40 -8.44 -11.38 5.73
C ASP A 40 -8.68 -10.02 6.40
N PHE A 41 -8.26 -9.92 7.65
CA PHE A 41 -8.24 -8.66 8.38
C PHE A 41 -6.90 -7.95 8.21
N LEU A 42 -6.95 -6.63 8.14
CA LEU A 42 -5.77 -5.78 8.24
C LEU A 42 -5.49 -5.53 9.72
N TYR A 43 -4.45 -6.20 10.22
CA TYR A 43 -4.06 -6.14 11.62
C TYR A 43 -3.23 -4.90 11.93
N SER A 44 -3.55 -4.28 13.07
CA SER A 44 -2.74 -3.19 13.60
C SER A 44 -1.47 -3.70 14.30
N ASN A 45 -0.59 -2.74 14.64
CA ASN A 45 0.56 -2.99 15.52
C ASN A 45 0.15 -3.43 16.95
N TYR A 46 -1.12 -3.27 17.34
CA TYR A 46 -1.71 -3.82 18.56
C TYR A 46 -2.38 -5.19 18.34
N ARG A 47 -2.30 -5.74 17.12
CA ARG A 47 -2.95 -6.98 16.68
C ARG A 47 -4.47 -6.93 16.69
N ASP A 48 -5.04 -5.74 16.69
CA ASP A 48 -6.46 -5.52 16.50
C ASP A 48 -6.81 -5.37 15.01
N HIS A 49 -8.08 -5.47 14.67
CA HIS A 49 -8.58 -5.40 13.30
C HIS A 49 -9.02 -3.97 12.99
N LEU A 50 -8.32 -3.28 12.11
CA LEU A 50 -8.72 -1.95 11.65
C LEU A 50 -9.65 -2.01 10.44
N MET A 51 -9.39 -2.92 9.52
CA MET A 51 -10.15 -3.10 8.29
C MET A 51 -10.26 -4.57 7.92
N GLN A 52 -11.18 -4.89 7.02
CA GLN A 52 -11.29 -6.20 6.38
C GLN A 52 -11.16 -6.06 4.86
N PHE A 53 -10.40 -6.94 4.24
CA PHE A 53 -10.27 -7.05 2.79
C PHE A 53 -11.45 -7.84 2.23
N THR A 54 -12.36 -7.21 1.49
CA THR A 54 -13.65 -7.79 1.13
C THR A 54 -13.81 -8.11 -0.35
N GLU A 55 -13.20 -7.32 -1.25
CA GLU A 55 -13.26 -7.57 -2.69
C GLU A 55 -11.93 -7.27 -3.36
N ASP A 56 -11.66 -8.01 -4.44
CA ASP A 56 -10.42 -7.91 -5.21
C ASP A 56 -10.63 -8.45 -6.62
N THR A 57 -10.27 -7.67 -7.63
CA THR A 57 -10.38 -8.07 -9.03
C THR A 57 -9.07 -8.55 -9.64
N VAL A 58 -7.95 -8.46 -8.90
CA VAL A 58 -6.59 -8.75 -9.43
C VAL A 58 -5.93 -9.96 -8.76
N GLY A 59 -6.11 -10.12 -7.45
CA GLY A 59 -5.53 -11.24 -6.70
C GLY A 59 -4.03 -11.18 -6.48
N LYS A 60 -3.41 -10.00 -6.68
CA LYS A 60 -1.96 -9.84 -6.57
C LYS A 60 -1.61 -8.50 -5.93
N HIS A 61 -1.07 -8.59 -4.71
CA HIS A 61 -0.67 -7.44 -3.89
C HIS A 61 0.56 -7.80 -3.09
N ASP A 62 1.28 -6.78 -2.66
CA ASP A 62 2.42 -6.91 -1.76
C ASP A 62 2.17 -6.20 -0.43
N PHE A 63 2.69 -6.75 0.65
CA PHE A 63 2.80 -6.10 1.95
C PHE A 63 4.13 -6.44 2.63
N PHE A 64 5.17 -6.55 1.82
CA PHE A 64 6.52 -6.88 2.23
C PHE A 64 7.50 -5.73 1.98
N PHE A 65 7.38 -5.04 0.84
CA PHE A 65 8.24 -3.92 0.50
C PHE A 65 7.82 -2.63 1.22
N PRO A 66 8.81 -1.82 1.66
CA PRO A 66 8.55 -0.47 2.15
C PRO A 66 8.10 0.45 1.02
N ALA A 67 7.53 1.60 1.38
CA ALA A 67 7.32 2.68 0.43
C ALA A 67 8.65 3.14 -0.17
N CYS A 68 8.68 3.46 -1.46
CA CYS A 68 9.85 4.08 -2.05
C CYS A 68 10.10 5.45 -1.40
N ASP A 69 11.37 5.81 -1.23
CA ASP A 69 11.81 7.03 -0.56
C ASP A 69 12.94 7.74 -1.31
N TYR A 70 13.34 8.90 -0.81
CA TYR A 70 14.45 9.69 -1.35
C TYR A 70 15.73 8.86 -1.52
N TYR A 71 16.08 8.03 -0.53
CA TYR A 71 17.33 7.27 -0.56
C TYR A 71 17.31 6.15 -1.60
N ARG A 72 16.14 5.56 -1.86
CA ARG A 72 15.97 4.60 -2.94
C ARG A 72 16.38 5.20 -4.28
N TYR A 73 15.92 6.43 -4.58
CA TYR A 73 16.25 7.09 -5.84
C TYR A 73 17.70 7.57 -5.87
N LYS A 74 18.18 8.16 -4.79
CA LYS A 74 19.54 8.68 -4.72
C LYS A 74 20.61 7.60 -4.79
N VAL A 75 20.45 6.53 -4.02
CA VAL A 75 21.49 5.50 -3.88
C VAL A 75 21.46 4.50 -5.02
N ASP A 76 20.27 4.03 -5.39
CA ASP A 76 20.16 2.94 -6.37
C ASP A 76 20.09 3.44 -7.82
N PHE A 77 19.62 4.67 -8.04
CA PHE A 77 19.45 5.23 -9.38
C PHE A 77 20.24 6.52 -9.65
N GLY A 78 20.85 7.12 -8.61
CA GLY A 78 21.64 8.35 -8.76
C GLY A 78 20.81 9.61 -9.01
N VAL A 79 19.53 9.61 -8.63
CA VAL A 79 18.59 10.71 -8.84
C VAL A 79 18.18 11.33 -7.50
N GLU A 80 18.33 12.67 -7.36
CA GLU A 80 18.05 13.34 -6.08
C GLU A 80 16.65 13.97 -6.01
N ASP A 81 16.12 14.47 -7.12
CA ASP A 81 14.85 15.20 -7.16
C ASP A 81 13.74 14.35 -7.79
N HIS A 82 13.43 13.21 -7.17
CA HIS A 82 12.38 12.33 -7.66
C HIS A 82 11.22 12.25 -6.66
N PRO A 83 9.95 12.33 -7.11
CA PRO A 83 8.80 12.07 -6.26
C PRO A 83 8.88 10.67 -5.66
N ASN A 84 8.44 10.50 -4.41
CA ASN A 84 8.47 9.22 -3.75
C ASN A 84 7.24 9.02 -2.85
N CYS A 85 6.88 7.76 -2.62
CA CYS A 85 5.67 7.42 -1.86
C CYS A 85 5.74 7.83 -0.41
N LYS A 86 6.91 7.75 0.23
CA LYS A 86 7.08 8.15 1.63
C LYS A 86 6.73 9.63 1.82
N ASP A 87 7.27 10.50 0.99
CA ASP A 87 7.01 11.95 1.08
C ASP A 87 5.57 12.29 0.70
N ASN A 88 4.99 11.59 -0.30
CA ASN A 88 3.60 11.75 -0.67
C ASN A 88 2.66 11.40 0.50
N LEU A 89 2.89 10.25 1.16
CA LEU A 89 2.08 9.81 2.29
C LEU A 89 2.24 10.72 3.51
N ILE A 90 3.47 11.17 3.83
CA ILE A 90 3.71 12.17 4.87
C ILE A 90 2.98 13.48 4.55
N GLY A 91 3.03 13.92 3.29
CA GLY A 91 2.31 15.11 2.81
C GLY A 91 0.80 14.97 2.95
N ALA A 92 0.24 13.82 2.59
CA ALA A 92 -1.18 13.54 2.75
C ALA A 92 -1.63 13.57 4.22
N LEU A 93 -0.86 12.97 5.12
CA LEU A 93 -1.13 12.98 6.57
C LEU A 93 -1.16 14.40 7.15
N LYS A 94 -0.32 15.31 6.66
CA LYS A 94 -0.30 16.71 7.11
C LYS A 94 -1.62 17.43 6.85
N SER A 95 -2.34 17.09 5.78
CA SER A 95 -3.66 17.70 5.50
C SER A 95 -4.73 17.32 6.52
N PHE A 96 -4.52 16.23 7.27
CA PHE A 96 -5.34 15.83 8.41
C PHE A 96 -4.79 16.34 9.76
N GLY A 97 -3.77 17.20 9.76
CA GLY A 97 -3.11 17.69 10.97
C GLY A 97 -2.17 16.66 11.63
N ILE A 98 -1.90 15.54 10.96
CA ILE A 98 -1.03 14.48 11.47
C ILE A 98 0.39 14.76 10.99
N ILE A 99 1.27 15.16 11.93
CA ILE A 99 2.67 15.50 11.62
C ILE A 99 3.55 14.31 12.01
N ARG A 100 4.17 13.69 11.01
CA ARG A 100 5.10 12.56 11.19
C ARG A 100 6.32 12.73 10.28
N ASN A 101 7.45 12.19 10.72
CA ASN A 101 8.67 12.08 9.91
C ASN A 101 8.84 10.65 9.36
N GLU A 102 8.14 9.68 9.93
CA GLU A 102 8.15 8.28 9.54
C GLU A 102 6.73 7.77 9.37
N ILE A 103 6.57 6.80 8.49
CA ILE A 103 5.31 6.11 8.21
C ILE A 103 5.50 4.60 8.42
N PRO A 104 4.43 3.85 8.72
CA PRO A 104 4.49 2.39 8.67
C PRO A 104 4.72 1.90 7.24
N ASP A 105 5.27 0.68 7.11
CA ASP A 105 5.35 0.02 5.81
C ASP A 105 3.94 -0.14 5.23
N PRO A 106 3.73 0.22 3.94
CA PRO A 106 2.42 0.18 3.31
C PRO A 106 1.99 -1.23 2.94
N ILE A 107 0.70 -1.36 2.61
CA ILE A 107 0.24 -2.40 1.70
C ILE A 107 0.35 -1.84 0.28
N ASN A 108 1.07 -2.54 -0.58
CA ASN A 108 1.31 -2.14 -1.97
C ASN A 108 0.26 -2.83 -2.86
N TRP A 109 -0.91 -2.19 -2.99
CA TRP A 109 -1.99 -2.71 -3.83
C TRP A 109 -1.55 -2.82 -5.28
N PHE A 110 -1.91 -3.92 -5.93
CA PHE A 110 -1.61 -4.27 -7.33
C PHE A 110 -0.14 -4.57 -7.63
N MET A 111 0.77 -4.50 -6.64
CA MET A 111 2.17 -4.83 -6.88
C MET A 111 2.32 -6.33 -7.17
N ASN A 112 2.91 -6.62 -8.34
CA ASN A 112 3.19 -7.98 -8.78
C ASN A 112 4.64 -8.35 -8.44
N ASN A 113 4.81 -9.09 -7.38
CA ASN A 113 6.08 -9.67 -6.99
C ASN A 113 5.91 -11.11 -6.50
N HIS A 114 6.99 -11.84 -6.51
CA HIS A 114 7.06 -13.14 -5.86
C HIS A 114 8.49 -13.40 -5.37
N MET A 115 8.61 -14.35 -4.46
CA MET A 115 9.90 -14.88 -4.05
C MET A 115 10.17 -16.15 -4.85
N ASP A 116 11.33 -16.24 -5.45
CA ASP A 116 11.75 -17.44 -6.16
C ASP A 116 12.21 -18.55 -5.21
N GLU A 117 12.63 -19.69 -5.74
CA GLU A 117 13.08 -20.84 -4.95
C GLU A 117 14.40 -20.59 -4.19
N ASN A 118 15.17 -19.57 -4.56
CA ASN A 118 16.41 -19.16 -3.87
C ASN A 118 16.13 -18.14 -2.77
N GLY A 119 14.92 -17.61 -2.69
CA GLY A 119 14.52 -16.55 -1.77
C GLY A 119 14.76 -15.15 -2.32
N ASP A 120 15.05 -15.02 -3.60
CA ASP A 120 15.20 -13.72 -4.27
C ASP A 120 13.83 -13.15 -4.68
N TYR A 121 13.68 -11.83 -4.54
CA TYR A 121 12.47 -11.13 -4.96
C TYR A 121 12.52 -10.82 -6.45
N VAL A 122 11.47 -11.25 -7.16
CA VAL A 122 11.24 -10.92 -8.56
C VAL A 122 10.08 -9.94 -8.63
N ILE A 123 10.30 -8.77 -9.25
CA ILE A 123 9.30 -7.74 -9.50
C ILE A 123 8.94 -7.77 -10.98
N GLU A 124 7.66 -7.87 -11.27
CA GLU A 124 7.11 -7.92 -12.62
C GLU A 124 6.09 -6.80 -12.81
N ASP A 125 5.69 -6.57 -14.06
CA ASP A 125 4.60 -5.66 -14.39
C ASP A 125 3.33 -6.02 -13.60
N PRO A 126 2.60 -5.04 -13.05
CA PRO A 126 1.31 -5.28 -12.42
C PRO A 126 0.34 -5.97 -13.37
N LEU A 127 -0.51 -6.82 -12.81
CA LEU A 127 -1.54 -7.53 -13.56
C LEU A 127 -2.82 -6.73 -13.72
N SER A 128 -2.96 -5.63 -12.96
CA SER A 128 -4.15 -4.78 -12.97
C SER A 128 -4.39 -4.11 -14.32
N LYS A 129 -5.65 -3.93 -14.64
CA LYS A 129 -6.18 -3.26 -15.84
C LYS A 129 -6.97 -2.03 -15.41
N ALA A 130 -7.31 -1.20 -16.38
CA ALA A 130 -8.19 -0.06 -16.15
C ALA A 130 -9.54 -0.54 -15.57
N GLY A 131 -9.93 0.06 -14.45
CA GLY A 131 -11.13 -0.27 -13.70
C GLY A 131 -10.97 -1.37 -12.66
N ASP A 132 -9.81 -2.00 -12.52
CA ASP A 132 -9.56 -2.96 -11.44
C ASP A 132 -9.51 -2.25 -10.08
N TYR A 133 -10.01 -2.93 -9.05
CA TYR A 133 -10.16 -2.36 -7.72
C TYR A 133 -9.97 -3.39 -6.60
N VAL A 134 -9.80 -2.86 -5.40
CA VAL A 134 -9.91 -3.57 -4.13
C VAL A 134 -10.93 -2.86 -3.24
N VAL A 135 -11.63 -3.60 -2.40
CA VAL A 135 -12.55 -3.04 -1.40
C VAL A 135 -12.10 -3.41 0.00
N LEU A 136 -12.05 -2.40 0.84
CA LEU A 136 -11.72 -2.52 2.25
C LEU A 136 -12.91 -2.03 3.08
N LYS A 137 -13.40 -2.87 3.98
CA LYS A 137 -14.41 -2.49 4.96
C LYS A 137 -13.73 -1.97 6.22
N ALA A 138 -13.96 -0.73 6.58
CA ALA A 138 -13.52 -0.18 7.86
C ALA A 138 -14.28 -0.86 9.02
N LEU A 139 -13.58 -1.23 10.07
CA LEU A 139 -14.14 -1.84 11.29
C LEU A 139 -14.04 -0.87 12.47
N LYS A 140 -13.31 0.22 12.31
CA LYS A 140 -13.15 1.34 13.22
C LYS A 140 -13.15 2.64 12.41
N ASP A 141 -13.24 3.78 13.08
CA ASP A 141 -12.95 5.07 12.45
C ASP A 141 -11.45 5.13 12.13
N VAL A 142 -11.13 5.38 10.88
CA VAL A 142 -9.75 5.29 10.39
C VAL A 142 -9.39 6.47 9.49
N VAL A 143 -8.11 6.85 9.54
CA VAL A 143 -7.50 7.75 8.56
C VAL A 143 -6.69 6.92 7.59
N CYS A 144 -7.08 6.93 6.32
CA CYS A 144 -6.42 6.19 5.24
C CYS A 144 -5.72 7.15 4.28
N CYS A 145 -4.51 6.79 3.87
CA CYS A 145 -3.78 7.48 2.82
C CYS A 145 -3.30 6.47 1.77
N VAL A 146 -3.34 6.89 0.51
CA VAL A 146 -2.77 6.12 -0.60
C VAL A 146 -1.89 7.03 -1.46
N SER A 147 -0.72 6.53 -1.84
CA SER A 147 0.14 7.14 -2.84
C SER A 147 0.13 6.28 -4.11
N ALA A 148 -0.20 6.87 -5.26
CA ALA A 148 0.16 6.25 -6.54
C ALA A 148 1.68 6.17 -6.60
N CYS A 149 2.24 4.96 -6.66
CA CYS A 149 3.67 4.74 -6.56
C CYS A 149 4.41 5.46 -7.69
N SER A 150 5.39 6.27 -7.31
CA SER A 150 6.15 7.11 -8.25
C SER A 150 7.27 6.37 -8.97
N GLN A 151 7.46 5.06 -8.70
CA GLN A 151 8.58 4.30 -9.23
C GLN A 151 8.42 4.00 -10.73
N ASP A 152 9.31 4.53 -11.55
CA ASP A 152 9.35 4.37 -13.00
C ASP A 152 10.71 3.87 -13.55
N PHE A 153 11.65 3.50 -12.66
CA PHE A 153 12.97 2.93 -13.02
C PHE A 153 12.97 1.41 -13.09
N VAL A 154 11.95 0.77 -12.52
CA VAL A 154 11.76 -0.69 -12.52
C VAL A 154 10.31 -1.02 -12.88
N PRO A 155 9.97 -2.25 -13.31
CA PRO A 155 8.67 -2.58 -13.88
C PRO A 155 7.49 -2.57 -12.87
N VAL A 156 7.68 -2.05 -11.66
CA VAL A 156 6.67 -2.05 -10.58
C VAL A 156 5.35 -1.36 -10.97
N ASN A 157 5.38 -0.38 -11.90
CA ASN A 157 4.22 0.30 -12.46
C ASN A 157 4.16 0.17 -13.99
N GLY A 158 4.73 -0.90 -14.58
CA GLY A 158 4.82 -1.01 -16.04
C GLY A 158 5.66 0.12 -16.68
N MET A 159 6.62 0.69 -15.96
CA MET A 159 7.49 1.81 -16.37
C MET A 159 6.73 3.12 -16.64
N LYS A 160 5.51 3.27 -16.13
CA LYS A 160 4.67 4.46 -16.30
C LYS A 160 3.84 4.72 -15.04
N VAL A 161 3.94 5.92 -14.49
CA VAL A 161 3.09 6.35 -13.36
C VAL A 161 1.74 6.83 -13.88
N THR A 162 0.66 6.31 -13.29
CA THR A 162 -0.73 6.64 -13.66
C THR A 162 -1.56 6.95 -12.41
N PRO A 163 -2.76 7.55 -12.55
CA PRO A 163 -3.57 7.89 -11.40
C PRO A 163 -4.24 6.67 -10.75
N LEU A 164 -4.43 6.76 -9.43
CA LEU A 164 -5.36 5.92 -8.66
C LEU A 164 -6.55 6.77 -8.23
N GLU A 165 -7.71 6.14 -8.09
CA GLU A 165 -8.90 6.74 -7.51
C GLU A 165 -9.22 6.04 -6.19
N LEU A 166 -9.52 6.82 -5.15
CA LEU A 166 -10.02 6.33 -3.87
C LEU A 166 -11.46 6.81 -3.69
N GLN A 167 -12.37 5.86 -3.47
CA GLN A 167 -13.78 6.14 -3.21
C GLN A 167 -14.11 5.71 -1.78
N VAL A 168 -14.84 6.56 -1.07
CA VAL A 168 -15.40 6.24 0.25
C VAL A 168 -16.90 6.04 0.07
N CYS A 169 -17.39 4.85 0.42
CA CYS A 169 -18.81 4.50 0.31
C CYS A 169 -19.36 4.24 1.72
N GLU A 170 -20.58 4.70 1.95
CA GLU A 170 -21.33 4.30 3.14
C GLU A 170 -21.78 2.84 3.00
N LEU A 171 -21.74 2.11 4.12
CA LEU A 171 -22.31 0.77 4.15
C LEU A 171 -23.83 0.90 4.13
N GLU A 172 -24.48 0.31 3.14
CA GLU A 172 -25.94 0.11 3.22
C GLU A 172 -26.22 -0.88 4.37
N GLU A 173 -27.16 -0.49 5.26
CA GLU A 173 -27.60 -1.30 6.40
C GLU A 173 -28.41 -2.54 5.94
#